data_00cd9dc853f9d969c3c5e691cf52c4f9
#
_entry.id   00cd9dc853f9d969c3c5e691cf52c4f9
#
_cell.length_a   1.000
_cell.length_b   1.000
_cell.length_c   1.000
_cell.angle_alpha   90.00
_cell.angle_beta   90.00
_cell.angle_gamma   90.00
#
_symmetry.space_group_name_H-M   'P 1'
#
loop_
_entity.id
_entity.type
_entity.pdbx_description
1 polymer ?
#
loop_
_entity_poly.entity_id
_entity_poly.type
_entity_poly.pdbx_seq_one_letter_code
_entity_poly.pdbx_strand_id
1 'polypeptide(L)'
;MWRLLATLFALALAASACGGSDSSDDSSASSSSSDAEETEVTLAASGESLLDTIKSRGTLNCGVSGSAVAFSELQADGSMAGFDADYCRVVAAAILGDANKVNFVSLTAAERFTAVQTGDVDLLMRNTTWTQSRDSEVGMDFGPTTYYDGQQLMGRESDGFSGSSQVSDVGGSVICTSAGTTTEKNIADAASEAGVSIELQTFEDFDTVTNNFISGACDIITTDGSALVGRKAKQQPDGENWVIFPATPISKEPLGPTYGQNDS
;
A
#
# COMPACT_ATOMS: atom_id res chain seq x y z
N MET A 1 53.93 3.95 15.01
CA MET A 1 54.30 3.04 16.11
C MET A 1 53.05 2.39 16.65
N TRP A 2 53.04 1.13 16.56
CA TRP A 2 52.49 0.02 17.29
C TRP A 2 51.14 -0.55 16.77
N ARG A 3 51.26 -1.60 16.06
CA ARG A 3 51.28 -3.08 16.20
C ARG A 3 49.91 -3.72 16.00
N LEU A 4 49.86 -4.39 14.85
CA LEU A 4 49.12 -5.58 14.47
C LEU A 4 48.84 -6.58 15.62
N LEU A 5 47.65 -7.15 15.64
CA LEU A 5 47.43 -8.52 16.07
C LEU A 5 46.33 -9.16 15.22
N ALA A 6 46.77 -10.05 14.37
CA ALA A 6 45.96 -11.00 13.61
C ALA A 6 45.71 -12.23 14.49
N THR A 7 44.47 -12.73 14.50
CA THR A 7 44.19 -14.10 14.97
C THR A 7 43.42 -14.85 13.92
N LEU A 8 44.09 -15.77 13.30
CA LEU A 8 43.57 -16.90 12.53
C LEU A 8 42.73 -17.80 13.43
N PHE A 9 41.59 -18.27 12.96
CA PHE A 9 40.95 -19.48 13.45
C PHE A 9 40.70 -20.44 12.29
N ALA A 10 41.21 -21.65 12.48
CA ALA A 10 41.37 -22.69 11.48
C ALA A 10 40.10 -23.52 11.30
N LEU A 11 39.97 -23.97 10.06
CA LEU A 11 39.04 -24.92 9.48
C LEU A 11 39.17 -26.32 10.12
N ALA A 12 38.07 -27.00 10.38
CA ALA A 12 38.04 -28.47 10.55
C ALA A 12 36.90 -29.04 9.71
N LEU A 13 37.26 -29.61 8.57
CA LEU A 13 36.42 -30.52 7.79
C LEU A 13 36.48 -31.90 8.43
N ALA A 14 35.34 -32.56 8.61
CA ALA A 14 35.24 -33.99 8.79
C ALA A 14 34.32 -34.58 7.71
N ALA A 15 34.93 -35.22 6.75
CA ALA A 15 34.26 -36.10 5.80
C ALA A 15 34.22 -37.53 6.40
N SER A 16 33.05 -38.18 6.33
CA SER A 16 32.96 -39.63 6.49
C SER A 16 32.13 -40.20 5.34
N ALA A 17 32.85 -40.87 4.46
CA ALA A 17 32.35 -41.79 3.46
C ALA A 17 32.46 -43.23 3.96
N CYS A 18 31.44 -44.04 3.70
CA CYS A 18 31.51 -45.50 3.56
C CYS A 18 30.23 -45.88 2.82
N GLY A 19 30.22 -46.53 1.68
CA GLY A 19 30.99 -47.69 1.27
C GLY A 19 29.98 -48.80 1.03
N GLY A 20 29.80 -49.20 -0.26
CA GLY A 20 28.77 -50.03 -0.83
C GLY A 20 28.84 -51.50 -0.47
N SER A 21 27.88 -52.29 -0.93
CA SER A 21 28.06 -53.57 -1.63
C SER A 21 26.70 -54.09 -2.16
N ASP A 22 26.76 -54.57 -3.41
CA ASP A 22 25.75 -55.33 -4.11
C ASP A 22 25.38 -56.63 -3.39
N SER A 23 24.15 -57.05 -3.53
CA SER A 23 23.78 -58.39 -3.99
C SER A 23 22.29 -58.53 -4.32
N SER A 24 22.04 -59.04 -5.50
CA SER A 24 20.78 -59.54 -6.08
C SER A 24 20.11 -60.64 -5.24
N ASP A 25 18.77 -60.67 -5.20
CA ASP A 25 17.90 -61.67 -5.80
C ASP A 25 16.45 -61.66 -5.26
N ASP A 26 15.54 -61.62 -6.22
CA ASP A 26 14.32 -62.42 -6.38
C ASP A 26 13.10 -62.30 -5.45
N SER A 27 12.03 -61.92 -6.15
CA SER A 27 10.63 -62.34 -6.02
C SER A 27 9.92 -62.39 -4.67
N SER A 28 8.91 -61.53 -4.53
CA SER A 28 7.50 -61.96 -4.39
C SER A 28 6.57 -60.77 -4.15
N ALA A 29 5.55 -60.69 -4.93
CA ALA A 29 4.43 -59.77 -4.79
C ALA A 29 3.73 -59.96 -3.44
N SER A 30 3.58 -58.89 -2.66
CA SER A 30 2.58 -58.84 -1.63
C SER A 30 2.03 -57.40 -1.62
N SER A 31 0.78 -57.25 -2.04
CA SER A 31 0.00 -56.06 -1.93
C SER A 31 -0.26 -55.71 -0.47
N SER A 32 0.36 -54.66 0.01
CA SER A 32 -0.06 -54.01 1.25
C SER A 32 -0.57 -52.61 0.91
N SER A 33 -1.87 -52.45 1.04
CA SER A 33 -2.54 -51.19 1.10
C SER A 33 -1.93 -50.36 2.23
N SER A 34 -1.17 -49.36 1.88
CA SER A 34 -0.81 -48.29 2.86
C SER A 34 -1.98 -47.33 2.94
N ASP A 35 -2.71 -47.42 4.01
CA ASP A 35 -3.57 -46.33 4.48
C ASP A 35 -2.66 -45.08 4.63
N ALA A 36 -2.85 -44.16 3.68
CA ALA A 36 -2.33 -42.80 3.87
C ALA A 36 -3.20 -42.16 4.95
N GLU A 37 -2.69 -42.11 6.15
CA GLU A 37 -3.22 -41.30 7.21
C GLU A 37 -3.13 -39.85 6.72
N GLU A 38 -4.25 -39.30 6.26
CA GLU A 38 -4.42 -37.87 6.06
C GLU A 38 -4.19 -37.20 7.41
N THR A 39 -2.98 -36.68 7.59
CA THR A 39 -2.70 -35.81 8.73
C THR A 39 -3.48 -34.54 8.47
N GLU A 40 -4.69 -34.46 9.01
CA GLU A 40 -5.42 -33.21 9.11
C GLU A 40 -4.53 -32.24 9.90
N VAL A 41 -3.91 -31.29 9.20
CA VAL A 41 -3.25 -30.16 9.82
C VAL A 41 -4.35 -29.32 10.42
N THR A 42 -4.77 -29.64 11.62
CA THR A 42 -5.56 -28.74 12.44
C THR A 42 -4.69 -27.53 12.76
N LEU A 43 -4.85 -26.47 11.93
CA LEU A 43 -4.44 -25.13 12.34
C LEU A 43 -5.19 -24.84 13.64
N ALA A 44 -4.47 -24.85 14.75
CA ALA A 44 -4.99 -24.39 16.02
C ALA A 44 -5.27 -22.89 15.89
N ALA A 45 -6.48 -22.52 15.48
CA ALA A 45 -7.01 -21.18 15.62
C ALA A 45 -7.22 -20.92 17.11
N SER A 46 -6.16 -20.52 17.79
CA SER A 46 -6.22 -20.06 19.18
C SER A 46 -6.40 -18.54 19.19
N GLY A 47 -7.60 -18.09 18.87
CA GLY A 47 -7.99 -16.68 18.93
C GLY A 47 -9.38 -16.50 18.32
N GLU A 48 -10.14 -15.58 18.86
CA GLU A 48 -11.37 -15.11 18.23
C GLU A 48 -11.00 -14.49 16.88
N SER A 49 -11.68 -14.88 15.78
CA SER A 49 -11.38 -14.33 14.47
C SER A 49 -11.74 -12.84 14.42
N LEU A 50 -11.07 -12.06 13.56
CA LEU A 50 -11.44 -10.66 13.34
C LEU A 50 -12.93 -10.52 13.00
N LEU A 51 -13.45 -11.44 12.19
CA LEU A 51 -14.87 -11.47 11.83
C LEU A 51 -15.78 -11.66 13.05
N ASP A 52 -15.43 -12.55 14.00
CA ASP A 52 -16.20 -12.76 15.23
C ASP A 52 -16.11 -11.54 16.15
N THR A 53 -14.95 -10.91 16.23
CA THR A 53 -14.74 -9.65 16.96
C THR A 53 -15.64 -8.54 16.41
N ILE A 54 -15.68 -8.35 15.07
CA ILE A 54 -16.55 -7.36 14.43
C ILE A 54 -18.02 -7.64 14.71
N LYS A 55 -18.46 -8.91 14.58
CA LYS A 55 -19.84 -9.33 14.85
C LYS A 55 -20.22 -9.13 16.31
N SER A 56 -19.34 -9.47 17.24
CA SER A 56 -19.55 -9.31 18.69
C SER A 56 -19.67 -7.83 19.06
N ARG A 57 -18.80 -6.98 18.50
CA ARG A 57 -18.84 -5.53 18.70
C ARG A 57 -20.05 -4.87 18.00
N GLY A 58 -20.51 -5.44 16.91
CA GLY A 58 -21.65 -4.93 16.14
C GLY A 58 -21.33 -3.68 15.30
N THR A 59 -20.07 -3.37 15.07
CA THR A 59 -19.59 -2.20 14.29
C THR A 59 -18.29 -2.54 13.60
N LEU A 60 -18.12 -2.12 12.34
CA LEU A 60 -16.89 -2.19 11.58
C LEU A 60 -16.08 -0.90 11.80
N ASN A 61 -14.87 -0.99 12.31
CA ASN A 61 -13.92 0.13 12.32
C ASN A 61 -13.19 0.17 10.97
N CYS A 62 -13.46 1.19 10.17
CA CYS A 62 -12.89 1.33 8.84
C CYS A 62 -11.95 2.54 8.76
N GLY A 63 -10.67 2.29 8.49
CA GLY A 63 -9.67 3.31 8.27
C GLY A 63 -9.80 3.93 6.88
N VAL A 64 -9.89 5.24 6.82
CA VAL A 64 -10.09 6.03 5.59
C VAL A 64 -9.16 7.24 5.59
N SER A 65 -9.09 7.98 4.47
CA SER A 65 -8.27 9.20 4.42
C SER A 65 -8.90 10.39 5.16
N GLY A 66 -10.19 10.58 5.03
CA GLY A 66 -10.88 11.77 5.53
C GLY A 66 -10.72 13.01 4.63
N SER A 67 -9.73 13.05 3.74
CA SER A 67 -9.45 14.17 2.84
C SER A 67 -9.30 13.78 1.36
N ALA A 68 -9.39 12.49 1.04
CA ALA A 68 -9.29 12.00 -0.34
C ALA A 68 -10.58 12.29 -1.10
N VAL A 69 -10.55 13.32 -1.93
CA VAL A 69 -11.68 13.77 -2.75
C VAL A 69 -12.19 12.61 -3.60
N ALA A 70 -13.51 12.38 -3.61
CA ALA A 70 -14.22 11.29 -4.27
C ALA A 70 -13.93 9.87 -3.73
N PHE A 71 -12.92 9.65 -2.89
CA PHE A 71 -12.64 8.34 -2.26
C PHE A 71 -13.17 8.26 -0.82
N SER A 72 -12.65 9.10 0.06
CA SER A 72 -13.12 9.19 1.45
C SER A 72 -12.89 10.61 1.96
N GLU A 73 -13.91 11.40 1.89
CA GLU A 73 -13.88 12.81 2.26
C GLU A 73 -14.88 13.10 3.37
N LEU A 74 -14.39 13.70 4.47
CA LEU A 74 -15.24 14.18 5.55
C LEU A 74 -16.04 15.41 5.06
N GLN A 75 -17.34 15.30 5.10
CA GLN A 75 -18.26 16.35 4.68
C GLN A 75 -18.50 17.36 5.81
N ALA A 76 -19.04 18.53 5.46
CA ALA A 76 -19.33 19.59 6.44
C ALA A 76 -20.38 19.19 7.50
N ASP A 77 -21.23 18.21 7.19
CA ASP A 77 -22.23 17.66 8.12
C ASP A 77 -21.66 16.53 9.01
N GLY A 78 -20.37 16.22 8.88
CA GLY A 78 -19.69 15.17 9.61
C GLY A 78 -19.82 13.77 9.00
N SER A 79 -20.53 13.62 7.89
CA SER A 79 -20.59 12.33 7.19
C SER A 79 -19.32 12.06 6.38
N MET A 80 -19.00 10.78 6.18
CA MET A 80 -17.93 10.36 5.30
C MET A 80 -18.52 9.97 3.95
N ALA A 81 -17.99 10.50 2.84
CA ALA A 81 -18.50 10.25 1.50
C ALA A 81 -17.38 9.82 0.53
N GLY A 82 -17.76 9.05 -0.49
CA GLY A 82 -16.88 8.65 -1.59
C GLY A 82 -16.72 7.14 -1.71
N PHE A 83 -15.98 6.74 -2.73
CA PHE A 83 -15.82 5.36 -3.18
C PHE A 83 -15.31 4.42 -2.07
N ASP A 84 -14.23 4.79 -1.38
CA ASP A 84 -13.68 4.00 -0.26
C ASP A 84 -14.65 3.92 0.91
N ALA A 85 -15.33 5.04 1.23
CA ALA A 85 -16.33 5.08 2.29
C ALA A 85 -17.53 4.17 1.98
N ASP A 86 -17.95 4.09 0.72
CA ASP A 86 -19.04 3.22 0.29
C ASP A 86 -18.62 1.75 0.33
N TYR A 87 -17.37 1.40 0.04
CA TYR A 87 -16.85 0.05 0.26
C TYR A 87 -16.86 -0.36 1.74
N CYS A 88 -16.49 0.53 2.66
CA CYS A 88 -16.64 0.27 4.11
C CYS A 88 -18.09 -0.09 4.44
N ARG A 89 -19.06 0.66 3.88
CA ARG A 89 -20.49 0.40 4.09
C ARG A 89 -20.94 -0.94 3.50
N VAL A 90 -20.42 -1.31 2.32
CA VAL A 90 -20.70 -2.61 1.69
C VAL A 90 -20.20 -3.75 2.58
N VAL A 91 -18.99 -3.64 3.12
CA VAL A 91 -18.43 -4.64 4.03
C VAL A 91 -19.24 -4.72 5.32
N ALA A 92 -19.63 -3.60 5.92
CA ALA A 92 -20.47 -3.57 7.10
C ALA A 92 -21.84 -4.21 6.83
N ALA A 93 -22.46 -3.91 5.69
CA ALA A 93 -23.72 -4.55 5.30
C ALA A 93 -23.57 -6.07 5.13
N ALA A 94 -22.47 -6.54 4.55
CA ALA A 94 -22.21 -7.96 4.36
C ALA A 94 -22.00 -8.71 5.68
N ILE A 95 -21.26 -8.11 6.63
CA ILE A 95 -20.90 -8.75 7.90
C ILE A 95 -22.02 -8.60 8.95
N LEU A 96 -22.61 -7.40 9.02
CA LEU A 96 -23.50 -6.98 10.11
C LEU A 96 -24.96 -6.78 9.69
N GLY A 97 -25.25 -6.94 8.39
CA GLY A 97 -26.59 -6.75 7.84
C GLY A 97 -27.05 -5.27 7.75
N ASP A 98 -26.18 -4.32 8.04
CA ASP A 98 -26.51 -2.89 8.06
C ASP A 98 -25.29 -2.04 7.63
N ALA A 99 -25.45 -1.29 6.54
CA ALA A 99 -24.43 -0.41 5.99
C ALA A 99 -24.05 0.78 6.90
N ASN A 100 -24.90 1.10 7.88
CA ASN A 100 -24.64 2.21 8.82
C ASN A 100 -23.79 1.78 10.02
N LYS A 101 -23.52 0.49 10.19
CA LYS A 101 -22.67 -0.04 11.26
C LYS A 101 -21.19 0.09 10.95
N VAL A 102 -20.77 1.28 10.55
CA VAL A 102 -19.37 1.66 10.28
C VAL A 102 -18.96 2.79 11.19
N ASN A 103 -17.82 2.63 11.84
CA ASN A 103 -17.09 3.70 12.49
C ASN A 103 -15.91 4.08 11.57
N PHE A 104 -15.94 5.28 11.00
CA PHE A 104 -14.86 5.77 10.15
C PHE A 104 -13.73 6.38 10.99
N VAL A 105 -12.50 5.93 10.75
CA VAL A 105 -11.29 6.44 11.41
C VAL A 105 -10.43 7.11 10.33
N SER A 106 -10.28 8.44 10.40
CA SER A 106 -9.41 9.17 9.48
C SER A 106 -7.95 8.95 9.86
N LEU A 107 -7.13 8.56 8.88
CA LEU A 107 -5.73 8.20 9.06
C LEU A 107 -4.86 8.90 8.02
N THR A 108 -3.67 9.33 8.42
CA THR A 108 -2.63 9.76 7.48
C THR A 108 -2.07 8.57 6.68
N ALA A 109 -1.29 8.85 5.64
CA ALA A 109 -0.64 7.78 4.88
C ALA A 109 0.40 7.01 5.71
N ALA A 110 1.05 7.69 6.65
CA ALA A 110 2.08 7.10 7.51
C ALA A 110 1.49 6.21 8.61
N GLU A 111 0.33 6.60 9.19
CA GLU A 111 -0.30 5.89 10.32
C GLU A 111 -1.08 4.64 9.93
N ARG A 112 -1.57 4.58 8.68
CA ARG A 112 -2.60 3.61 8.26
C ARG A 112 -2.25 2.15 8.52
N PHE A 113 -1.01 1.74 8.30
CA PHE A 113 -0.61 0.34 8.51
C PHE A 113 -0.47 0.00 9.99
N THR A 114 0.07 0.93 10.78
CA THR A 114 0.13 0.76 12.23
C THR A 114 -1.27 0.63 12.83
N ALA A 115 -2.23 1.43 12.38
CA ALA A 115 -3.61 1.34 12.85
C ALA A 115 -4.27 -0.03 12.58
N VAL A 116 -3.93 -0.69 11.47
CA VAL A 116 -4.34 -2.07 11.19
C VAL A 116 -3.62 -3.04 12.13
N GLN A 117 -2.29 -2.91 12.27
CA GLN A 117 -1.47 -3.80 13.09
C GLN A 117 -1.83 -3.76 14.58
N THR A 118 -2.26 -2.60 15.08
CA THR A 118 -2.69 -2.42 16.48
C THR A 118 -4.15 -2.78 16.72
N GLY A 119 -4.93 -3.01 15.66
CA GLY A 119 -6.36 -3.28 15.75
C GLY A 119 -7.23 -2.05 16.01
N ASP A 120 -6.69 -0.83 15.81
CA ASP A 120 -7.46 0.41 15.87
C ASP A 120 -8.51 0.46 14.76
N VAL A 121 -8.21 -0.16 13.62
CA VAL A 121 -9.14 -0.41 12.53
C VAL A 121 -9.11 -1.88 12.12
N ASP A 122 -10.25 -2.39 11.70
CA ASP A 122 -10.42 -3.76 11.21
C ASP A 122 -10.10 -3.87 9.73
N LEU A 123 -10.42 -2.83 8.99
CA LEU A 123 -10.29 -2.72 7.55
C LEU A 123 -9.76 -1.35 7.19
N LEU A 124 -8.82 -1.31 6.27
CA LEU A 124 -8.32 -0.08 5.68
C LEU A 124 -8.83 0.07 4.25
N MET A 125 -9.67 1.08 4.01
CA MET A 125 -10.12 1.53 2.69
C MET A 125 -9.64 2.97 2.50
N ARG A 126 -8.38 3.12 2.05
CA ARG A 126 -7.70 4.40 1.99
C ARG A 126 -6.83 4.51 0.76
N ASN A 127 -7.46 4.30 -0.43
CA ASN A 127 -6.75 4.30 -1.71
C ASN A 127 -5.32 3.72 -1.55
N THR A 128 -5.27 2.50 -0.99
CA THR A 128 -4.02 1.84 -0.63
C THR A 128 -3.59 0.90 -1.75
N THR A 129 -2.45 1.21 -2.36
CA THR A 129 -1.86 0.37 -3.41
C THR A 129 -1.36 -0.95 -2.83
N TRP A 130 -1.79 -2.06 -3.41
CA TRP A 130 -1.18 -3.37 -3.18
C TRP A 130 0.24 -3.40 -3.75
N THR A 131 1.19 -3.76 -2.94
CA THR A 131 2.57 -4.02 -3.35
C THR A 131 3.08 -5.24 -2.61
N GLN A 132 4.02 -5.96 -3.23
CA GLN A 132 4.64 -7.12 -2.58
C GLN A 132 5.29 -6.75 -1.23
N SER A 133 5.94 -5.59 -1.13
CA SER A 133 6.57 -5.17 0.13
C SER A 133 5.55 -4.89 1.23
N ARG A 134 4.41 -4.30 0.91
CA ARG A 134 3.32 -4.08 1.90
C ARG A 134 2.70 -5.38 2.37
N ASP A 135 2.54 -6.32 1.45
CA ASP A 135 2.03 -7.66 1.74
C ASP A 135 3.03 -8.46 2.60
N SER A 136 4.26 -8.65 2.12
CA SER A 136 5.23 -9.55 2.74
C SER A 136 6.09 -8.93 3.86
N GLU A 137 6.47 -7.64 3.74
CA GLU A 137 7.40 -7.00 4.68
C GLU A 137 6.66 -6.20 5.76
N VAL A 138 5.57 -5.52 5.40
CA VAL A 138 4.74 -4.78 6.35
C VAL A 138 3.74 -5.70 7.04
N GLY A 139 3.47 -6.87 6.47
CA GLY A 139 2.57 -7.88 7.04
C GLY A 139 1.10 -7.48 6.92
N MET A 140 0.71 -7.03 5.74
CA MET A 140 -0.66 -6.68 5.41
C MET A 140 -1.22 -7.65 4.39
N ASP A 141 -2.41 -8.18 4.62
CA ASP A 141 -3.16 -8.88 3.58
C ASP A 141 -4.01 -7.88 2.79
N PHE A 142 -4.11 -8.13 1.49
CA PHE A 142 -4.90 -7.32 0.57
C PHE A 142 -6.05 -8.13 -0.01
N GLY A 143 -7.24 -7.56 0.01
CA GLY A 143 -8.37 -8.08 -0.73
C GLY A 143 -8.27 -7.77 -2.24
N PRO A 144 -9.32 -8.08 -3.00
CA PRO A 144 -9.31 -7.85 -4.45
C PRO A 144 -9.14 -6.37 -4.77
N THR A 145 -8.41 -6.08 -5.86
CA THR A 145 -8.27 -4.71 -6.38
C THR A 145 -9.64 -4.13 -6.69
N THR A 146 -9.97 -3.03 -6.04
CA THR A 146 -11.25 -2.32 -6.21
C THR A 146 -11.17 -1.19 -7.22
N TYR A 147 -9.98 -0.61 -7.40
CA TYR A 147 -9.73 0.46 -8.35
C TYR A 147 -8.32 0.35 -8.93
N TYR A 148 -8.17 0.50 -10.24
CA TYR A 148 -6.87 0.59 -10.89
C TYR A 148 -6.55 2.05 -11.16
N ASP A 149 -5.52 2.55 -10.51
CA ASP A 149 -5.01 3.90 -10.68
C ASP A 149 -3.57 3.89 -11.24
N GLY A 150 -2.99 5.03 -11.33
CA GLY A 150 -1.61 5.22 -11.71
C GLY A 150 -1.14 6.61 -11.32
N GLN A 151 0.11 6.72 -10.90
CA GLN A 151 0.68 7.99 -10.48
C GLN A 151 0.89 8.94 -11.64
N GLN A 152 0.51 10.18 -11.42
CA GLN A 152 0.77 11.31 -12.30
C GLN A 152 1.28 12.51 -11.49
N LEU A 153 1.64 13.55 -12.20
CA LEU A 153 2.09 14.82 -11.65
C LEU A 153 1.07 15.90 -12.00
N MET A 154 1.01 16.94 -11.18
CA MET A 154 0.20 18.13 -11.46
C MET A 154 1.04 19.39 -11.26
N GLY A 155 1.13 20.20 -12.28
CA GLY A 155 1.84 21.48 -12.31
C GLY A 155 0.95 22.58 -12.84
N ARG A 156 1.47 23.79 -12.97
CA ARG A 156 0.75 24.97 -13.50
C ARG A 156 1.13 25.23 -14.96
N GLU A 157 0.17 25.63 -15.77
CA GLU A 157 0.44 26.10 -17.14
C GLU A 157 1.39 27.31 -17.15
N SER A 158 1.26 28.21 -16.16
CA SER A 158 2.14 29.36 -16.00
C SER A 158 3.62 29.01 -15.82
N ASP A 159 3.90 27.84 -15.27
CA ASP A 159 5.25 27.35 -15.02
C ASP A 159 5.80 26.56 -16.24
N GLY A 160 5.04 26.53 -17.34
CA GLY A 160 5.42 25.92 -18.62
C GLY A 160 4.99 24.46 -18.75
N PHE A 161 4.26 23.90 -17.78
CA PHE A 161 3.77 22.52 -17.87
C PHE A 161 2.53 22.43 -18.77
N SER A 162 2.36 21.27 -19.38
CA SER A 162 1.22 20.94 -20.24
C SER A 162 0.88 19.45 -20.10
N GLY A 163 -0.27 19.04 -20.65
CA GLY A 163 -0.64 17.62 -20.67
C GLY A 163 0.32 16.71 -21.44
N SER A 164 1.23 17.27 -22.24
CA SER A 164 2.30 16.55 -22.95
C SER A 164 3.63 16.50 -22.20
N SER A 165 3.77 17.22 -21.09
CA SER A 165 4.98 17.21 -20.27
C SER A 165 5.30 15.81 -19.74
N GLN A 166 6.59 15.54 -19.58
CA GLN A 166 7.12 14.25 -19.14
C GLN A 166 7.94 14.43 -17.86
N VAL A 167 8.34 13.34 -17.21
CA VAL A 167 9.23 13.39 -16.04
C VAL A 167 10.57 14.06 -16.37
N SER A 168 11.05 13.94 -17.60
CA SER A 168 12.27 14.63 -18.06
C SER A 168 12.18 16.17 -18.01
N ASP A 169 10.97 16.72 -17.99
CA ASP A 169 10.74 18.17 -18.03
C ASP A 169 10.67 18.80 -16.63
N VAL A 170 10.73 18.00 -15.55
CA VAL A 170 10.60 18.49 -14.16
C VAL A 170 11.93 18.79 -13.47
N GLY A 171 13.04 18.79 -14.25
CA GLY A 171 14.37 19.05 -13.68
C GLY A 171 14.47 20.40 -12.95
N GLY A 172 14.96 20.38 -11.72
CA GLY A 172 15.12 21.56 -10.87
C GLY A 172 13.85 21.99 -10.12
N SER A 173 12.72 21.29 -10.32
CA SER A 173 11.46 21.61 -9.62
C SER A 173 11.44 21.09 -8.19
N VAL A 174 10.71 21.80 -7.33
CA VAL A 174 10.25 21.33 -6.01
C VAL A 174 9.00 20.51 -6.21
N ILE A 175 9.10 19.18 -5.97
CA ILE A 175 7.97 18.25 -6.10
C ILE A 175 7.52 17.83 -4.71
N CYS A 176 6.22 17.94 -4.45
CA CYS A 176 5.64 17.62 -3.16
C CYS A 176 4.69 16.42 -3.24
N THR A 177 4.71 15.57 -2.20
CA THR A 177 3.81 14.42 -2.06
C THR A 177 3.61 14.07 -0.58
N SER A 178 2.78 13.06 -0.30
CA SER A 178 2.59 12.57 1.07
C SER A 178 3.65 11.55 1.44
N ALA A 179 4.18 11.65 2.66
CA ALA A 179 5.13 10.70 3.23
C ALA A 179 4.55 9.29 3.38
N GLY A 180 5.38 8.26 3.25
CA GLY A 180 4.99 6.85 3.43
C GLY A 180 4.14 6.28 2.29
N THR A 181 4.19 6.89 1.11
CA THR A 181 3.41 6.47 -0.06
C THR A 181 4.27 5.78 -1.12
N THR A 182 3.63 4.98 -1.98
CA THR A 182 4.27 4.47 -3.21
C THR A 182 4.71 5.62 -4.11
N THR A 183 3.92 6.71 -4.12
CA THR A 183 4.15 7.86 -4.99
C THR A 183 5.38 8.68 -4.58
N GLU A 184 5.73 8.70 -3.31
CA GLU A 184 7.01 9.27 -2.84
C GLU A 184 8.21 8.52 -3.46
N LYS A 185 8.19 7.19 -3.37
CA LYS A 185 9.26 6.37 -3.92
C LYS A 185 9.31 6.43 -5.45
N ASN A 186 8.17 6.26 -6.09
CA ASN A 186 8.09 6.17 -7.55
C ASN A 186 8.56 7.45 -8.24
N ILE A 187 8.28 8.65 -7.70
CA ILE A 187 8.75 9.89 -8.32
C ILE A 187 10.28 10.04 -8.21
N ALA A 188 10.87 9.61 -7.09
CA ALA A 188 12.32 9.62 -6.93
C ALA A 188 12.99 8.68 -7.95
N ASP A 189 12.45 7.47 -8.11
CA ASP A 189 12.93 6.48 -9.07
C ASP A 189 12.77 7.01 -10.52
N ALA A 190 11.59 7.53 -10.86
CA ALA A 190 11.30 8.04 -12.21
C ALA A 190 12.17 9.25 -12.59
N ALA A 191 12.45 10.16 -11.66
CA ALA A 191 13.36 11.29 -11.89
C ALA A 191 14.79 10.79 -12.12
N SER A 192 15.24 9.81 -11.34
CA SER A 192 16.54 9.17 -11.50
C SER A 192 16.67 8.48 -12.86
N GLU A 193 15.65 7.73 -13.28
CA GLU A 193 15.60 7.06 -14.60
C GLU A 193 15.58 8.07 -15.75
N ALA A 194 14.89 9.19 -15.59
CA ALA A 194 14.86 10.28 -16.57
C ALA A 194 16.16 11.12 -16.58
N GLY A 195 17.06 10.90 -15.64
CA GLY A 195 18.32 11.63 -15.52
C GLY A 195 18.16 13.09 -15.09
N VAL A 196 17.09 13.41 -14.35
CA VAL A 196 16.82 14.77 -13.85
C VAL A 196 16.93 14.83 -12.34
N SER A 197 17.40 15.98 -11.82
CA SER A 197 17.41 16.25 -10.39
C SER A 197 16.16 17.00 -9.99
N ILE A 198 15.54 16.59 -8.91
CA ILE A 198 14.36 17.22 -8.31
C ILE A 198 14.63 17.51 -6.83
N GLU A 199 13.91 18.46 -6.24
CA GLU A 199 13.81 18.63 -4.80
C GLU A 199 12.50 17.98 -4.34
N LEU A 200 12.59 16.83 -3.66
CA LEU A 200 11.41 16.13 -3.16
C LEU A 200 11.11 16.56 -1.74
N GLN A 201 9.91 17.09 -1.51
CA GLN A 201 9.40 17.44 -0.20
C GLN A 201 8.18 16.58 0.15
N THR A 202 8.15 16.05 1.37
CA THR A 202 7.07 15.18 1.83
C THR A 202 6.33 15.79 3.02
N PHE A 203 5.03 15.58 3.05
CA PHE A 203 4.13 16.08 4.08
C PHE A 203 3.26 14.96 4.62
N GLU A 204 2.70 15.15 5.79
CA GLU A 204 1.90 14.13 6.48
C GLU A 204 0.58 13.82 5.76
N ASP A 205 -0.06 14.84 5.20
CA ASP A 205 -1.34 14.71 4.48
C ASP A 205 -1.34 15.46 3.13
N PHE A 206 -2.27 15.06 2.26
CA PHE A 206 -2.34 15.65 0.91
C PHE A 206 -3.04 17.01 0.86
N ASP A 207 -3.74 17.43 1.91
CA ASP A 207 -4.26 18.80 2.03
C ASP A 207 -3.10 19.77 2.24
N THR A 208 -2.14 19.42 3.10
CA THR A 208 -0.90 20.19 3.29
C THR A 208 -0.07 20.24 2.02
N VAL A 209 0.07 19.12 1.28
CA VAL A 209 0.71 19.10 -0.05
C VAL A 209 0.03 20.07 -1.00
N THR A 210 -1.30 20.04 -1.08
CA THR A 210 -2.09 20.92 -1.96
C THR A 210 -1.94 22.38 -1.58
N ASN A 211 -1.95 22.71 -0.29
CA ASN A 211 -1.80 24.08 0.20
C ASN A 211 -0.40 24.66 -0.11
N ASN A 212 0.64 23.84 -0.02
CA ASN A 212 2.00 24.23 -0.42
C ASN A 212 2.10 24.44 -1.92
N PHE A 213 1.38 23.65 -2.73
CA PHE A 213 1.29 23.88 -4.16
C PHE A 213 0.54 25.19 -4.48
N ILE A 214 -0.60 25.45 -3.87
CA ILE A 214 -1.35 26.69 -4.05
C ILE A 214 -0.51 27.92 -3.70
N SER A 215 0.25 27.87 -2.60
CA SER A 215 1.10 28.98 -2.16
C SER A 215 2.37 29.18 -3.00
N GLY A 216 2.68 28.25 -3.90
CA GLY A 216 3.91 28.29 -4.72
C GLY A 216 5.16 27.77 -4.02
N ALA A 217 5.03 27.13 -2.85
CA ALA A 217 6.16 26.49 -2.18
C ALA A 217 6.53 25.15 -2.88
N CYS A 218 5.57 24.53 -3.56
CA CYS A 218 5.79 23.41 -4.45
C CYS A 218 5.49 23.85 -5.89
N ASP A 219 6.37 23.49 -6.83
CA ASP A 219 6.15 23.69 -8.26
C ASP A 219 5.19 22.65 -8.82
N ILE A 220 5.32 21.43 -8.33
CA ILE A 220 4.59 20.25 -8.77
C ILE A 220 4.11 19.46 -7.54
N ILE A 221 2.94 18.85 -7.64
CA ILE A 221 2.51 17.81 -6.70
C ILE A 221 2.28 16.50 -7.42
N THR A 222 2.47 15.39 -6.70
CA THR A 222 2.31 14.05 -7.28
C THR A 222 1.61 13.11 -6.33
N THR A 223 0.69 12.35 -6.87
CA THR A 223 -0.04 11.23 -6.26
C THR A 223 -0.76 10.45 -7.35
N ASP A 224 -1.71 9.60 -6.98
CA ASP A 224 -2.60 8.91 -7.90
C ASP A 224 -3.35 9.90 -8.79
N GLY A 225 -3.46 9.59 -10.09
CA GLY A 225 -4.05 10.49 -11.07
C GLY A 225 -5.50 10.84 -10.76
N SER A 226 -6.29 9.87 -10.28
CA SER A 226 -7.68 10.13 -9.86
C SER A 226 -7.78 11.14 -8.72
N ALA A 227 -6.86 11.07 -7.74
CA ALA A 227 -6.79 12.02 -6.64
C ALA A 227 -6.40 13.42 -7.13
N LEU A 228 -5.47 13.53 -8.10
CA LEU A 228 -5.14 14.83 -8.73
C LEU A 228 -6.34 15.43 -9.45
N VAL A 229 -7.10 14.61 -10.19
CA VAL A 229 -8.34 15.06 -10.85
C VAL A 229 -9.33 15.61 -9.84
N GLY A 230 -9.54 14.89 -8.72
CA GLY A 230 -10.41 15.34 -7.64
C GLY A 230 -9.96 16.67 -7.05
N ARG A 231 -8.67 16.84 -6.78
CA ARG A 231 -8.09 18.09 -6.25
C ARG A 231 -8.26 19.25 -7.23
N LYS A 232 -7.93 19.04 -8.49
CA LYS A 232 -8.12 20.04 -9.55
C LYS A 232 -9.58 20.50 -9.60
N ALA A 233 -10.53 19.57 -9.53
CA ALA A 233 -11.96 19.89 -9.57
C ALA A 233 -12.42 20.67 -8.33
N LYS A 234 -11.90 20.35 -7.14
CA LYS A 234 -12.27 21.01 -5.88
C LYS A 234 -11.71 22.44 -5.78
N GLN A 235 -10.59 22.73 -6.41
CA GLN A 235 -9.87 24.02 -6.32
C GLN A 235 -10.23 25.00 -7.44
N GLN A 236 -11.50 25.00 -7.87
CA GLN A 236 -11.96 25.98 -8.86
C GLN A 236 -12.08 27.38 -8.24
N PRO A 237 -11.74 28.50 -8.97
CA PRO A 237 -11.28 28.50 -10.38
C PRO A 237 -9.77 28.22 -10.57
N ASP A 238 -8.94 28.24 -9.54
CA ASP A 238 -7.47 28.13 -9.67
C ASP A 238 -7.05 26.84 -10.38
N GLY A 239 -7.75 25.74 -10.10
CA GLY A 239 -7.52 24.46 -10.73
C GLY A 239 -7.70 24.43 -12.25
N GLU A 240 -8.37 25.41 -12.87
CA GLU A 240 -8.50 25.47 -14.33
C GLU A 240 -7.13 25.54 -15.03
N ASN A 241 -6.18 26.24 -14.42
CA ASN A 241 -4.83 26.45 -14.95
C ASN A 241 -3.83 25.37 -14.49
N TRP A 242 -4.29 24.30 -13.84
CA TRP A 242 -3.45 23.17 -13.45
C TRP A 242 -3.53 22.08 -14.51
N VAL A 243 -2.41 21.47 -14.80
CA VAL A 243 -2.29 20.38 -15.77
C VAL A 243 -1.80 19.12 -15.10
N ILE A 244 -2.41 18.00 -15.49
CA ILE A 244 -2.01 16.66 -15.03
C ILE A 244 -1.20 16.01 -16.15
N PHE A 245 -0.04 15.51 -15.82
CA PHE A 245 0.90 14.89 -16.75
C PHE A 245 1.77 13.80 -16.06
N PRO A 246 2.47 12.96 -16.81
CA PRO A 246 2.28 12.71 -18.24
C PRO A 246 0.92 12.08 -18.51
N ALA A 247 0.47 12.07 -19.77
CA ALA A 247 -0.80 11.45 -20.14
C ALA A 247 -0.85 9.94 -19.81
N THR A 248 0.30 9.25 -19.90
CA THR A 248 0.44 7.88 -19.41
C THR A 248 1.01 7.93 -18.00
N PRO A 249 0.32 7.35 -16.99
CA PRO A 249 0.83 7.30 -15.62
C PRO A 249 2.23 6.69 -15.52
N ILE A 250 3.03 7.19 -14.59
CA ILE A 250 4.42 6.73 -14.37
C ILE A 250 4.48 5.42 -13.57
N SER A 251 3.37 5.01 -12.95
CA SER A 251 3.26 3.75 -12.23
C SER A 251 1.89 3.10 -12.43
N LYS A 252 1.74 1.90 -11.90
CA LYS A 252 0.46 1.19 -11.79
C LYS A 252 0.14 1.04 -10.33
N GLU A 253 -1.02 1.56 -9.94
CA GLU A 253 -1.47 1.58 -8.55
C GLU A 253 -2.78 0.76 -8.41
N PRO A 254 -2.71 -0.57 -8.23
CA PRO A 254 -3.88 -1.39 -7.91
C PRO A 254 -4.29 -1.13 -6.46
N LEU A 255 -5.39 -0.42 -6.26
CA LEU A 255 -5.90 -0.06 -4.93
C LEU A 255 -6.85 -1.15 -4.43
N GLY A 256 -6.75 -1.48 -3.15
CA GLY A 256 -7.61 -2.50 -2.54
C GLY A 256 -7.78 -2.36 -1.04
N PRO A 257 -8.77 -3.07 -0.49
CA PRO A 257 -8.94 -3.19 0.96
C PRO A 257 -7.73 -3.88 1.58
N THR A 258 -7.34 -3.43 2.76
CA THR A 258 -6.17 -3.94 3.47
C THR A 258 -6.55 -4.25 4.91
N TYR A 259 -6.10 -5.38 5.44
CA TYR A 259 -6.36 -5.85 6.80
C TYR A 259 -5.13 -6.56 7.36
N GLY A 260 -5.18 -6.93 8.65
CA GLY A 260 -4.07 -7.60 9.31
C GLY A 260 -3.75 -8.95 8.67
N GLN A 261 -2.49 -9.33 8.69
CA GLN A 261 -2.05 -10.61 8.14
C GLN A 261 -2.73 -11.77 8.86
N ASN A 262 -3.27 -12.73 8.10
CA ASN A 262 -4.04 -13.88 8.55
C ASN A 262 -5.43 -13.57 9.15
N ASP A 263 -5.98 -12.39 8.90
CA ASP A 263 -7.34 -11.98 9.32
C ASP A 263 -8.37 -12.12 8.19
N SER A 264 -8.04 -12.84 7.11
CA SER A 264 -8.86 -13.04 5.92
C SER A 264 -9.95 -14.11 6.09
#